data_7a405be05b1c14d81f87028fde0ddf6b
#
_entry.id   7a405be05b1c14d81f87028fde0ddf6b
#
_cell.length_a   1.000
_cell.length_b   1.000
_cell.length_c   1.000
_cell.angle_alpha   90.00
_cell.angle_beta   90.00
_cell.angle_gamma   90.00
#
_symmetry.space_group_name_H-M   'P 1'
#
loop_
_entity.id
_entity.type
_entity.pdbx_description
1 polymer ?
#
loop_
_entity_poly.entity_id
_entity_poly.type
_entity_poly.pdbx_seq_one_letter_code
_entity_poly.pdbx_strand_id
1 'polypeptide(L)'
;MSEKKEKKKMKLWKKIVIGIVIVLVILLIAAYLIIRNMFSQPDIEAAKGTDETIVETDKGEIMGSLEDGVYQYLGIPYAVAKERFTLAEEVEPWDGVFEATKVGAMSPQSGMLGMSAGDQEGTDNNCQNLNIWTPGIGDGEKRAVMVWLHGGGFSTGTANSEQYNGKDLSKSGDVVVVSVNHRLGASGFLDLSAYGEKYQYSANA
;
A
#
# COMPACT_ATOMS: atom_id res chain seq x y z
N MET A 1 -31.69 -28.25 -54.32
CA MET A 1 -31.64 -26.78 -54.06
C MET A 1 -31.79 -26.43 -52.58
N SER A 2 -32.38 -27.28 -51.76
CA SER A 2 -32.61 -27.09 -50.29
C SER A 2 -31.31 -27.16 -49.46
N GLU A 3 -30.52 -28.18 -49.60
CA GLU A 3 -29.32 -28.46 -48.80
C GLU A 3 -28.23 -27.39 -48.88
N LYS A 4 -28.04 -26.76 -50.02
CA LYS A 4 -27.08 -25.66 -50.22
C LYS A 4 -27.51 -24.37 -49.48
N LYS A 5 -28.82 -24.12 -49.35
CA LYS A 5 -29.39 -22.99 -48.58
C LYS A 5 -29.22 -23.21 -47.08
N GLU A 6 -29.40 -24.42 -46.55
CA GLU A 6 -29.22 -24.75 -45.15
C GLU A 6 -27.76 -24.64 -44.72
N LYS A 7 -26.82 -25.18 -45.51
CA LYS A 7 -25.36 -25.03 -45.24
C LYS A 7 -24.91 -23.56 -45.21
N LYS A 8 -25.52 -22.72 -46.08
CA LYS A 8 -25.23 -21.28 -46.13
C LYS A 8 -25.80 -20.55 -44.89
N LYS A 9 -27.00 -20.89 -44.43
CA LYS A 9 -27.61 -20.37 -43.19
C LYS A 9 -26.79 -20.78 -41.97
N MET A 10 -26.35 -22.02 -41.86
CA MET A 10 -25.57 -22.54 -40.76
C MET A 10 -24.17 -21.87 -40.69
N LYS A 11 -23.51 -21.60 -41.82
CA LYS A 11 -22.26 -20.83 -41.88
C LYS A 11 -22.45 -19.37 -41.45
N LEU A 12 -23.56 -18.75 -41.79
CA LEU A 12 -23.89 -17.37 -41.37
C LEU A 12 -24.17 -17.32 -39.86
N TRP A 13 -24.95 -18.26 -39.34
CA TRP A 13 -25.25 -18.35 -37.91
C TRP A 13 -24.00 -18.55 -37.05
N LYS A 14 -23.08 -19.42 -37.47
CA LYS A 14 -21.79 -19.58 -36.80
C LYS A 14 -20.99 -18.27 -36.78
N LYS A 15 -20.96 -17.49 -37.85
CA LYS A 15 -20.30 -16.18 -37.86
C LYS A 15 -20.97 -15.17 -36.94
N ILE A 16 -22.28 -15.17 -36.84
CA ILE A 16 -23.05 -14.32 -35.91
C ILE A 16 -22.73 -14.71 -34.47
N VAL A 17 -22.75 -15.99 -34.11
CA VAL A 17 -22.43 -16.48 -32.79
C VAL A 17 -20.98 -16.13 -32.39
N ILE A 18 -20.03 -16.35 -33.30
CA ILE A 18 -18.63 -15.95 -33.08
C ILE A 18 -18.53 -14.44 -32.85
N GLY A 19 -19.23 -13.63 -33.64
CA GLY A 19 -19.26 -12.17 -33.47
C GLY A 19 -19.81 -11.76 -32.09
N ILE A 20 -20.91 -12.39 -31.65
CA ILE A 20 -21.49 -12.14 -30.32
C ILE A 20 -20.51 -12.54 -29.21
N VAL A 21 -19.86 -13.68 -29.32
CA VAL A 21 -18.86 -14.14 -28.33
C VAL A 21 -17.68 -13.17 -28.25
N ILE A 22 -17.19 -12.70 -29.39
CA ILE A 22 -16.10 -11.70 -29.42
C ILE A 22 -16.53 -10.40 -28.72
N VAL A 23 -17.72 -9.90 -29.00
CA VAL A 23 -18.27 -8.69 -28.35
C VAL A 23 -18.40 -8.90 -26.83
N LEU A 24 -18.91 -10.03 -26.39
CA LEU A 24 -19.01 -10.36 -24.96
C LEU A 24 -17.63 -10.41 -24.29
N VAL A 25 -16.64 -11.02 -24.92
CA VAL A 25 -15.27 -11.07 -24.40
C VAL A 25 -14.68 -9.65 -24.30
N ILE A 26 -14.88 -8.81 -25.29
CA ILE A 26 -14.43 -7.40 -25.26
C ILE A 26 -15.10 -6.64 -24.10
N LEU A 27 -16.41 -6.83 -23.92
CA LEU A 27 -17.14 -6.20 -22.81
C LEU A 27 -16.65 -6.68 -21.44
N LEU A 28 -16.37 -7.96 -21.30
CA LEU A 28 -15.81 -8.52 -20.06
C LEU A 28 -14.40 -7.97 -19.77
N ILE A 29 -13.55 -7.86 -20.80
CA ILE A 29 -12.22 -7.24 -20.67
C ILE A 29 -12.34 -5.76 -20.28
N ALA A 30 -13.24 -5.03 -20.95
CA ALA A 30 -13.48 -3.62 -20.63
C ALA A 30 -13.99 -3.44 -19.19
N ALA A 31 -14.97 -4.25 -18.77
CA ALA A 31 -15.46 -4.26 -17.41
C ALA A 31 -14.35 -4.59 -16.40
N TYR A 32 -13.54 -5.59 -16.68
CA TYR A 32 -12.37 -5.94 -15.85
C TYR A 32 -11.37 -4.78 -15.73
N LEU A 33 -11.05 -4.11 -16.85
CA LEU A 33 -10.12 -2.97 -16.84
C LEU A 33 -10.70 -1.76 -16.08
N ILE A 34 -12.00 -1.51 -16.21
CA ILE A 34 -12.69 -0.45 -15.45
C ILE A 34 -12.67 -0.77 -13.96
N ILE A 35 -13.05 -1.97 -13.58
CA ILE A 35 -13.04 -2.42 -12.18
C ILE A 35 -11.62 -2.35 -11.62
N ARG A 36 -10.63 -2.87 -12.33
CA ARG A 36 -9.23 -2.80 -11.95
C ARG A 36 -8.79 -1.35 -11.71
N ASN A 37 -9.11 -0.44 -12.63
CA ASN A 37 -8.73 0.97 -12.50
C ASN A 37 -9.46 1.69 -11.35
N MET A 38 -10.72 1.33 -11.05
CA MET A 38 -11.47 1.86 -9.90
C MET A 38 -10.86 1.45 -8.55
N PHE A 39 -10.23 0.29 -8.48
CA PHE A 39 -9.65 -0.26 -7.25
C PHE A 39 -8.12 -0.15 -7.19
N SER A 40 -7.46 0.23 -8.27
CA SER A 40 -6.03 0.54 -8.30
C SER A 40 -5.86 2.01 -7.93
N GLN A 41 -5.68 2.26 -6.64
CA GLN A 41 -5.30 3.60 -6.19
C GLN A 41 -3.79 3.76 -6.42
N PRO A 42 -3.35 4.88 -6.99
CA PRO A 42 -1.92 5.16 -7.09
C PRO A 42 -1.31 5.29 -5.70
N ASP A 43 -0.06 4.94 -5.59
CA ASP A 43 0.73 5.22 -4.39
C ASP A 43 1.13 6.70 -4.37
N ILE A 44 1.44 7.19 -3.17
CA ILE A 44 2.00 8.51 -2.95
C ILE A 44 3.34 8.58 -3.69
N GLU A 45 3.48 9.58 -4.53
CA GLU A 45 4.68 9.75 -5.34
C GLU A 45 5.90 10.10 -4.50
N ALA A 46 7.05 9.57 -4.91
CA ALA A 46 8.33 9.95 -4.31
C ALA A 46 8.65 11.41 -4.62
N ALA A 47 9.11 12.13 -3.63
CA ALA A 47 9.49 13.53 -3.77
C ALA A 47 11.02 13.69 -3.62
N LYS A 48 11.53 14.86 -3.99
CA LYS A 48 12.95 15.15 -3.83
C LYS A 48 13.19 15.74 -2.44
N GLY A 49 14.06 15.08 -1.67
CA GLY A 49 14.55 15.60 -0.38
C GLY A 49 15.45 16.82 -0.53
N THR A 50 15.50 17.62 0.50
CA THR A 50 16.41 18.78 0.64
C THR A 50 16.97 18.84 2.06
N ASP A 51 18.18 19.39 2.22
CA ASP A 51 18.82 19.52 3.52
C ASP A 51 17.99 20.33 4.52
N GLU A 52 17.17 21.24 4.06
CA GLU A 52 16.26 22.05 4.89
C GLU A 52 15.14 21.24 5.55
N THR A 53 14.93 20.01 5.10
CA THR A 53 13.92 19.09 5.64
C THR A 53 14.49 18.06 6.61
N ILE A 54 15.81 18.13 6.91
CA ILE A 54 16.45 17.18 7.83
C ILE A 54 15.99 17.47 9.26
N VAL A 55 15.56 16.41 9.93
CA VAL A 55 15.22 16.41 11.35
C VAL A 55 15.95 15.28 12.07
N GLU A 56 16.40 15.54 13.29
CA GLU A 56 17.02 14.56 14.17
C GLU A 56 15.95 13.75 14.91
N THR A 57 16.13 12.44 14.99
CA THR A 57 15.32 11.51 15.78
C THR A 57 16.20 10.72 16.73
N ASP A 58 15.60 9.97 17.65
CA ASP A 58 16.32 9.03 18.53
C ASP A 58 17.01 7.88 17.79
N LYS A 59 16.72 7.67 16.51
CA LYS A 59 17.31 6.64 15.64
C LYS A 59 18.34 7.19 14.65
N GLY A 60 18.40 8.48 14.46
CA GLY A 60 19.27 9.16 13.51
C GLY A 60 18.56 10.27 12.76
N GLU A 61 19.25 10.89 11.82
CA GLU A 61 18.68 11.95 10.98
C GLU A 61 17.78 11.37 9.88
N ILE A 62 16.68 12.06 9.60
CA ILE A 62 15.81 11.75 8.47
C ILE A 62 15.64 12.98 7.58
N MET A 63 15.67 12.77 6.28
CA MET A 63 15.43 13.80 5.27
C MET A 63 14.13 13.53 4.56
N GLY A 64 13.20 14.46 4.60
CA GLY A 64 11.94 14.43 3.90
C GLY A 64 11.93 15.33 2.67
N SER A 65 10.74 15.75 2.28
CA SER A 65 10.51 16.73 1.22
C SER A 65 9.57 17.82 1.74
N LEU A 66 9.55 18.95 1.04
CA LEU A 66 8.64 20.06 1.30
C LEU A 66 7.81 20.31 0.05
N GLU A 67 6.49 20.19 0.19
CA GLU A 67 5.55 20.42 -0.89
C GLU A 67 4.36 21.25 -0.39
N ASP A 68 4.05 22.34 -1.07
CA ASP A 68 2.93 23.26 -0.75
C ASP A 68 2.92 23.76 0.71
N GLY A 69 4.11 23.86 1.34
CA GLY A 69 4.27 24.28 2.73
C GLY A 69 4.00 23.18 3.76
N VAL A 70 4.00 21.93 3.33
CA VAL A 70 3.91 20.74 4.21
C VAL A 70 5.17 19.92 4.04
N TYR A 71 5.82 19.60 5.16
CA TYR A 71 6.91 18.65 5.22
C TYR A 71 6.32 17.24 5.19
N GLN A 72 6.88 16.38 4.37
CA GLN A 72 6.50 14.97 4.30
C GLN A 72 7.70 14.06 4.43
N TYR A 73 7.54 13.02 5.23
CA TYR A 73 8.53 11.97 5.46
C TYR A 73 7.85 10.63 5.20
N LEU A 74 8.33 9.90 4.21
CA LEU A 74 7.70 8.70 3.70
C LEU A 74 8.55 7.45 3.97
N GLY A 75 7.90 6.35 4.32
CA GLY A 75 8.54 5.04 4.45
C GLY A 75 9.47 4.90 5.66
N ILE A 76 9.26 5.68 6.73
CA ILE A 76 10.08 5.59 7.93
C ILE A 76 9.83 4.26 8.65
N PRO A 77 10.84 3.40 8.86
CA PRO A 77 10.67 2.17 9.61
C PRO A 77 10.42 2.46 11.10
N TYR A 78 9.39 1.85 11.69
CA TYR A 78 9.16 1.91 13.13
C TYR A 78 9.46 0.59 13.85
N ALA A 79 9.55 -0.51 13.10
CA ALA A 79 9.96 -1.83 13.59
C ALA A 79 10.55 -2.66 12.45
N VAL A 80 11.27 -3.72 12.79
CA VAL A 80 11.91 -4.63 11.82
C VAL A 80 11.38 -6.05 12.00
N ALA A 81 10.81 -6.61 10.93
CA ALA A 81 10.35 -7.97 10.87
C ALA A 81 11.45 -8.91 10.32
N LYS A 82 12.29 -9.46 11.18
CA LYS A 82 13.33 -10.41 10.76
C LYS A 82 12.75 -11.73 10.24
N GLU A 83 11.66 -12.21 10.86
CA GLU A 83 10.98 -13.45 10.48
C GLU A 83 9.47 -13.28 10.51
N ARG A 84 8.77 -14.15 9.75
CA ARG A 84 7.30 -14.22 9.79
C ARG A 84 6.82 -14.77 11.12
N PHE A 85 5.69 -14.27 11.61
CA PHE A 85 4.99 -14.75 12.81
C PHE A 85 5.75 -14.54 14.12
N THR A 86 6.89 -13.86 14.09
CA THR A 86 7.60 -13.46 15.30
C THR A 86 7.33 -12.01 15.65
N LEU A 87 7.60 -11.64 16.90
CA LEU A 87 7.57 -10.24 17.30
C LEU A 87 8.51 -9.42 16.42
N ALA A 88 8.05 -8.28 15.96
CA ALA A 88 8.93 -7.32 15.31
C ALA A 88 9.90 -6.71 16.31
N GLU A 89 11.12 -6.49 15.88
CA GLU A 89 12.18 -5.93 16.71
C GLU A 89 12.22 -4.41 16.58
N GLU A 90 12.84 -3.76 17.53
CA GLU A 90 13.10 -2.33 17.48
C GLU A 90 14.08 -2.01 16.33
N VAL A 91 13.87 -0.88 15.70
CA VAL A 91 14.78 -0.37 14.67
C VAL A 91 16.09 0.06 15.34
N GLU A 92 17.21 -0.45 14.85
CA GLU A 92 18.53 0.01 15.28
C GLU A 92 18.79 1.43 14.78
N PRO A 93 19.49 2.26 15.58
CA PRO A 93 19.93 3.56 15.10
C PRO A 93 20.79 3.43 13.84
N TRP A 94 20.66 4.38 12.94
CA TRP A 94 21.44 4.42 11.71
C TRP A 94 22.45 5.59 11.70
N ASP A 95 23.55 5.40 10.98
CA ASP A 95 24.52 6.44 10.72
C ASP A 95 24.14 7.23 9.46
N GLY A 96 24.36 8.55 9.50
CA GLY A 96 24.02 9.46 8.39
C GLY A 96 22.54 9.77 8.29
N VAL A 97 22.09 10.17 7.10
CA VAL A 97 20.74 10.66 6.86
C VAL A 97 19.90 9.60 6.14
N PHE A 98 18.80 9.17 6.75
CA PHE A 98 17.80 8.31 6.10
C PHE A 98 16.93 9.12 5.14
N GLU A 99 16.91 8.77 3.86
CA GLU A 99 16.07 9.43 2.85
C GLU A 99 14.62 8.97 2.93
N ALA A 100 13.81 9.70 3.71
CA ALA A 100 12.37 9.46 3.86
C ALA A 100 11.56 10.18 2.76
N THR A 101 11.89 9.94 1.49
CA THR A 101 11.32 10.63 0.32
C THR A 101 10.42 9.76 -0.53
N LYS A 102 10.29 8.48 -0.21
CA LYS A 102 9.42 7.50 -0.90
C LYS A 102 8.76 6.58 0.09
N VAL A 103 7.57 6.12 -0.25
CA VAL A 103 6.84 5.13 0.56
C VAL A 103 7.63 3.83 0.75
N GLY A 104 7.46 3.21 1.90
CA GLY A 104 8.06 1.92 2.23
C GLY A 104 7.27 0.75 1.65
N ALA A 105 7.77 -0.46 1.91
CA ALA A 105 7.07 -1.67 1.51
C ALA A 105 5.73 -1.82 2.24
N MET A 106 4.71 -2.35 1.53
CA MET A 106 3.45 -2.77 2.12
C MET A 106 3.48 -4.26 2.49
N SER A 107 2.55 -4.68 3.36
CA SER A 107 2.42 -6.08 3.73
C SER A 107 2.08 -6.97 2.54
N PRO A 108 2.66 -8.19 2.44
CA PRO A 108 2.18 -9.19 1.49
C PRO A 108 0.68 -9.44 1.68
N GLN A 109 -0.07 -9.37 0.60
CA GLN A 109 -1.53 -9.49 0.64
C GLN A 109 -2.06 -10.12 -0.64
N SER A 110 -3.22 -10.77 -0.56
CA SER A 110 -3.88 -11.33 -1.74
C SER A 110 -4.66 -10.24 -2.45
N GLY A 111 -4.59 -10.22 -3.78
CA GLY A 111 -5.44 -9.34 -4.58
C GLY A 111 -6.93 -9.64 -4.36
N MET A 112 -7.80 -8.68 -4.70
CA MET A 112 -9.26 -8.69 -4.46
C MET A 112 -10.00 -9.95 -4.95
N LEU A 113 -9.42 -10.72 -5.89
CA LEU A 113 -9.99 -11.97 -6.42
C LEU A 113 -9.31 -13.23 -5.89
N GLY A 114 -8.55 -13.15 -4.78
CA GLY A 114 -7.85 -14.31 -4.23
C GLY A 114 -6.72 -14.85 -5.12
N MET A 115 -6.38 -14.15 -6.19
CA MET A 115 -5.19 -14.44 -6.98
C MET A 115 -3.99 -14.11 -6.11
N SER A 116 -3.21 -15.13 -5.82
CA SER A 116 -2.02 -15.02 -4.98
C SER A 116 -1.17 -13.85 -5.44
N ALA A 117 -1.00 -12.87 -4.60
CA ALA A 117 0.04 -11.88 -4.74
C ALA A 117 1.35 -12.54 -4.26
N GLY A 118 1.80 -13.55 -4.99
CA GLY A 118 3.19 -13.94 -4.92
C GLY A 118 3.99 -12.79 -5.50
N ASP A 119 4.96 -12.30 -4.75
CA ASP A 119 5.91 -11.26 -5.16
C ASP A 119 5.25 -10.05 -5.87
N GLN A 120 4.22 -9.48 -5.25
CA GLN A 120 3.66 -8.21 -5.71
C GLN A 120 4.74 -7.15 -5.48
N GLU A 121 5.07 -6.41 -6.54
CA GLU A 121 6.02 -5.30 -6.46
C GLU A 121 5.65 -4.35 -5.32
N GLY A 122 6.63 -3.94 -4.52
CA GLY A 122 6.41 -3.07 -3.36
C GLY A 122 5.92 -3.77 -2.09
N THR A 123 5.86 -5.12 -2.05
CA THR A 123 5.54 -5.87 -0.82
C THR A 123 6.78 -6.49 -0.18
N ASP A 124 6.83 -6.48 1.15
CA ASP A 124 7.85 -7.16 1.94
C ASP A 124 7.25 -7.64 3.28
N ASN A 125 7.86 -8.67 3.88
CA ASN A 125 7.53 -9.06 5.25
C ASN A 125 7.96 -8.00 6.27
N ASN A 126 9.00 -7.22 5.94
CA ASN A 126 9.45 -6.06 6.69
C ASN A 126 8.69 -4.82 6.22
N CYS A 127 7.41 -4.76 6.52
CA CYS A 127 6.48 -3.72 6.08
C CYS A 127 6.10 -2.71 7.18
N GLN A 128 6.73 -2.80 8.33
CA GLN A 128 6.45 -1.90 9.47
C GLN A 128 7.09 -0.54 9.24
N ASN A 129 6.42 0.30 8.47
CA ASN A 129 6.82 1.66 8.18
C ASN A 129 5.62 2.61 8.25
N LEU A 130 5.91 3.90 8.31
CA LEU A 130 4.90 4.94 8.40
C LEU A 130 5.28 6.15 7.53
N ASN A 131 4.28 6.96 7.23
CA ASN A 131 4.43 8.23 6.54
C ASN A 131 3.95 9.35 7.44
N ILE A 132 4.63 10.49 7.43
CA ILE A 132 4.32 11.66 8.26
C ILE A 132 4.16 12.89 7.37
N TRP A 133 3.15 13.70 7.67
CA TRP A 133 2.94 15.05 7.13
C TRP A 133 2.81 16.04 8.27
N THR A 134 3.55 17.15 8.20
CA THR A 134 3.51 18.22 9.20
C THR A 134 3.66 19.59 8.55
N PRO A 135 2.90 20.60 9.00
CA PRO A 135 3.00 21.96 8.46
C PRO A 135 4.25 22.71 8.96
N GLY A 136 4.96 22.18 9.94
CA GLY A 136 6.17 22.81 10.49
C GLY A 136 7.10 21.83 11.18
N ILE A 137 8.40 22.14 11.13
CA ILE A 137 9.47 21.45 11.84
C ILE A 137 10.35 22.50 12.56
N GLY A 138 10.84 22.18 13.76
CA GLY A 138 11.75 23.04 14.51
C GLY A 138 11.18 24.42 14.90
N ASP A 139 9.88 24.65 14.75
CA ASP A 139 9.20 25.94 15.02
C ASP A 139 8.76 26.08 16.49
N GLY A 140 8.95 25.05 17.31
CA GLY A 140 8.57 25.03 18.74
C GLY A 140 7.08 24.81 19.00
N GLU A 141 6.26 24.68 17.96
CA GLU A 141 4.82 24.45 18.10
C GLU A 141 4.52 23.00 18.48
N LYS A 142 3.51 22.81 19.35
CA LYS A 142 3.03 21.51 19.77
C LYS A 142 1.73 21.18 19.05
N ARG A 143 1.82 20.44 17.96
CA ARG A 143 0.66 20.05 17.16
C ARG A 143 0.04 18.75 17.65
N ALA A 144 -1.28 18.63 17.51
CA ALA A 144 -1.97 17.37 17.69
C ALA A 144 -1.49 16.36 16.63
N VAL A 145 -1.38 15.09 17.02
CA VAL A 145 -1.01 14.00 16.11
C VAL A 145 -2.22 13.16 15.79
N MET A 146 -2.51 13.00 14.53
CA MET A 146 -3.56 12.11 14.01
C MET A 146 -2.92 10.87 13.38
N VAL A 147 -3.16 9.71 13.96
CA VAL A 147 -2.69 8.43 13.44
C VAL A 147 -3.79 7.77 12.63
N TRP A 148 -3.48 7.46 11.37
CA TRP A 148 -4.35 6.76 10.45
C TRP A 148 -3.94 5.30 10.29
N LEU A 149 -4.85 4.39 10.62
CA LEU A 149 -4.75 2.97 10.34
C LEU A 149 -5.68 2.65 9.17
N HIS A 150 -5.11 2.16 8.07
CA HIS A 150 -5.87 1.90 6.86
C HIS A 150 -6.90 0.76 7.03
N GLY A 151 -7.97 0.80 6.24
CA GLY A 151 -8.97 -0.26 6.18
C GLY A 151 -8.51 -1.44 5.30
N GLY A 152 -9.39 -2.45 5.18
CA GLY A 152 -9.14 -3.62 4.31
C GLY A 152 -9.39 -4.96 5.00
N GLY A 153 -10.13 -4.95 6.12
CA GLY A 153 -10.56 -6.16 6.85
C GLY A 153 -9.40 -7.01 7.34
N PHE A 154 -8.32 -6.39 7.76
CA PHE A 154 -7.08 -7.04 8.22
C PHE A 154 -6.37 -7.90 7.17
N SER A 155 -6.82 -7.89 5.94
CA SER A 155 -6.34 -8.77 4.86
C SER A 155 -5.70 -8.02 3.70
N THR A 156 -6.10 -6.76 3.47
CA THR A 156 -5.64 -5.93 2.37
C THR A 156 -5.50 -4.48 2.81
N GLY A 157 -4.86 -3.67 1.97
CA GLY A 157 -4.70 -2.24 2.18
C GLY A 157 -3.25 -1.83 2.40
N THR A 158 -3.02 -0.53 2.41
CA THR A 158 -1.70 0.07 2.61
C THR A 158 -1.85 1.52 3.03
N ALA A 159 -0.88 2.03 3.80
CA ALA A 159 -0.75 3.45 4.12
C ALA A 159 -0.19 4.27 2.93
N ASN A 160 0.25 3.60 1.87
CA ASN A 160 0.93 4.22 0.73
C ASN A 160 -0.02 4.82 -0.30
N SER A 161 -1.33 4.50 -0.22
CA SER A 161 -2.32 4.97 -1.18
C SER A 161 -2.46 6.49 -1.16
N GLU A 162 -2.50 7.11 -2.34
CA GLU A 162 -2.71 8.56 -2.49
C GLU A 162 -3.99 9.06 -1.82
N GLN A 163 -5.03 8.23 -1.70
CA GLN A 163 -6.25 8.57 -0.95
C GLN A 163 -6.01 8.81 0.55
N TYR A 164 -4.88 8.34 1.08
CA TYR A 164 -4.47 8.52 2.48
C TYR A 164 -3.32 9.53 2.62
N ASN A 165 -3.02 10.28 1.56
CA ASN A 165 -2.06 11.37 1.62
C ASN A 165 -2.54 12.41 2.63
N GLY A 166 -1.76 12.61 3.70
CA GLY A 166 -2.11 13.48 4.82
C GLY A 166 -1.85 14.95 4.60
N LYS A 167 -1.30 15.36 3.43
CA LYS A 167 -0.85 16.73 3.16
C LYS A 167 -1.94 17.77 3.39
N ASP A 168 -3.10 17.60 2.77
CA ASP A 168 -4.18 18.58 2.86
C ASP A 168 -4.78 18.67 4.28
N LEU A 169 -4.91 17.53 4.95
CA LEU A 169 -5.39 17.49 6.33
C LEU A 169 -4.40 18.14 7.29
N SER A 170 -3.11 17.85 7.13
CA SER A 170 -2.03 18.45 7.91
C SER A 170 -2.03 19.97 7.77
N LYS A 171 -2.10 20.46 6.52
CA LYS A 171 -2.10 21.89 6.21
C LYS A 171 -3.32 22.62 6.74
N SER A 172 -4.52 22.05 6.51
CA SER A 172 -5.77 22.74 6.87
C SER A 172 -6.08 22.68 8.36
N GLY A 173 -5.64 21.61 9.04
CA GLY A 173 -5.90 21.37 10.44
C GLY A 173 -4.79 21.81 11.38
N ASP A 174 -3.64 22.27 10.87
CA ASP A 174 -2.41 22.52 11.64
C ASP A 174 -2.07 21.34 12.56
N VAL A 175 -2.10 20.13 12.01
CA VAL A 175 -1.88 18.87 12.73
C VAL A 175 -0.77 18.05 12.07
N VAL A 176 -0.14 17.16 12.83
CA VAL A 176 0.71 16.11 12.29
C VAL A 176 -0.17 14.94 11.92
N VAL A 177 -0.08 14.47 10.67
CA VAL A 177 -0.77 13.26 10.19
C VAL A 177 0.24 12.15 10.02
N VAL A 178 -0.08 10.97 10.55
CA VAL A 178 0.75 9.76 10.45
C VAL A 178 -0.09 8.64 9.86
N SER A 179 0.31 8.06 8.73
CA SER A 179 -0.29 6.84 8.22
C SER A 179 0.65 5.65 8.41
N VAL A 180 0.10 4.50 8.82
CA VAL A 180 0.89 3.36 9.30
C VAL A 180 0.64 2.12 8.45
N ASN A 181 1.72 1.52 7.93
CA ASN A 181 1.71 0.17 7.39
C ASN A 181 1.99 -0.84 8.50
N HIS A 182 1.25 -1.93 8.49
CA HIS A 182 1.38 -3.03 9.45
C HIS A 182 1.22 -4.38 8.75
N ARG A 183 1.57 -5.46 9.40
CA ARG A 183 1.35 -6.82 8.86
C ARG A 183 -0.13 -7.08 8.66
N LEU A 184 -0.45 -7.85 7.60
CA LEU A 184 -1.82 -8.22 7.22
C LEU A 184 -1.98 -9.74 7.14
N GLY A 185 -3.24 -10.18 7.11
CA GLY A 185 -3.59 -11.58 6.92
C GLY A 185 -2.95 -12.50 7.95
N ALA A 186 -2.46 -13.64 7.51
CA ALA A 186 -1.85 -14.63 8.43
C ALA A 186 -0.58 -14.08 9.10
N SER A 187 0.24 -13.28 8.42
CA SER A 187 1.49 -12.75 8.99
C SER A 187 1.27 -11.80 10.16
N GLY A 188 0.13 -11.08 10.19
CA GLY A 188 -0.21 -10.16 11.25
C GLY A 188 -1.15 -10.72 12.32
N PHE A 189 -2.03 -11.66 11.96
CA PHE A 189 -3.17 -12.02 12.80
C PHE A 189 -3.32 -13.52 13.12
N LEU A 190 -2.43 -14.39 12.61
CA LEU A 190 -2.46 -15.81 12.93
C LEU A 190 -1.78 -16.10 14.27
N ASP A 191 -2.52 -16.58 15.23
CA ASP A 191 -1.96 -17.04 16.51
C ASP A 191 -1.31 -18.42 16.36
N LEU A 192 -0.01 -18.47 16.55
CA LEU A 192 0.83 -19.67 16.55
C LEU A 192 1.48 -19.92 17.91
N SER A 193 1.04 -19.28 19.00
CA SER A 193 1.62 -19.39 20.33
C SER A 193 1.71 -20.81 20.85
N ALA A 194 0.78 -21.69 20.43
CA ALA A 194 0.79 -23.12 20.78
C ALA A 194 1.93 -23.93 20.11
N TYR A 195 2.62 -23.38 19.10
CA TYR A 195 3.66 -24.07 18.33
C TYR A 195 5.09 -23.79 18.78
N GLY A 196 5.26 -23.10 19.89
CA GLY A 196 6.54 -22.87 20.54
C GLY A 196 6.76 -21.44 21.01
N GLU A 197 7.71 -21.28 21.92
CA GLU A 197 8.03 -19.99 22.57
C GLU A 197 8.38 -18.89 21.56
N LYS A 198 9.04 -19.25 20.45
CA LYS A 198 9.36 -18.34 19.34
C LYS A 198 8.13 -17.61 18.80
N TYR A 199 6.95 -18.21 18.86
CA TYR A 199 5.70 -17.68 18.32
C TYR A 199 4.75 -17.17 19.40
N GLN A 200 5.22 -17.02 20.63
CA GLN A 200 4.40 -16.54 21.76
C GLN A 200 3.69 -15.22 21.47
N TYR A 201 4.30 -14.36 20.65
CA TYR A 201 3.78 -13.06 20.26
C TYR A 201 3.35 -13.01 18.78
N SER A 202 3.07 -14.14 18.15
CA SER A 202 2.39 -14.15 16.86
C SER A 202 0.99 -13.51 16.99
N ALA A 203 0.40 -13.09 15.87
CA ALA A 203 -0.82 -12.27 15.83
C ALA A 203 -0.66 -10.83 16.36
N ASN A 204 0.54 -10.33 16.48
CA ASN A 204 0.84 -8.92 16.70
C ASN A 204 1.18 -8.25 15.36
N ALA A 205 0.20 -7.53 14.81
CA ALA A 205 0.31 -6.83 13.53
C ALA A 205 1.29 -5.65 13.59
#